data_35b18ae2ca87a17a4883d8e93c229a30
#
_entry.id   35b18ae2ca87a17a4883d8e93c229a30
#
_cell.length_a   1.000
_cell.length_b   1.000
_cell.length_c   1.000
_cell.angle_alpha   90.00
_cell.angle_beta   90.00
_cell.angle_gamma   90.00
#
_symmetry.space_group_name_H-M   'P 1'
#
loop_
_entity.id
_entity.type
_entity.pdbx_description
1 polymer ?
#
loop_
_entity_poly.entity_id
_entity_poly.type
_entity_poly.pdbx_seq_one_letter_code
_entity_poly.pdbx_strand_id
1 'polypeptide(L)'
;MELIYEKSRPGRRACSVPACDVPETPIESLIDRSLLREDIDLPEVAEIDLVRHYTGLSRRNFGVDIGFYPLGSCTMKYNPKLNEEVARLPGFTMLHPYAPAAFAQGNLQLMYELRRYLSEIFGMADFALQPAAGAHGELTGVMIIKKYFEKNGQKRSRVLIPDTAHGTNPASVALCGFQVVTVRSNTEGGVDLEHLRELMTEDVAGLMLTNPNTLGLFERNIEAVASTVHGKGGLLYCDGANANAFMGITRPGDLGFDIIQLNLHKTFSTPHGCGGPGAGPLGVRKDLVPHLPVPRVVRKGRRYAWDENFPESIGRVRSFYGNFNVMVKAFTYIRSLGPEGLKRASENAVLNANYVKERLRPYYQIPYDRICMHECV
;
A
#
# COMPACT_ATOMS: atom_id res chain seq x y z
N MET A 1 14.04 -0.95 -33.33
CA MET A 1 13.74 0.47 -32.98
C MET A 1 15.05 1.07 -32.54
N GLU A 2 15.47 2.13 -33.17
CA GLU A 2 16.70 2.82 -32.81
C GLU A 2 16.62 3.35 -31.36
N LEU A 3 17.74 3.31 -30.66
CA LEU A 3 17.87 3.94 -29.36
C LEU A 3 17.84 5.47 -29.52
N ILE A 4 17.47 6.17 -28.46
CA ILE A 4 17.43 7.64 -28.50
C ILE A 4 18.83 8.22 -28.77
N TYR A 5 19.89 7.55 -28.33
CA TYR A 5 21.27 7.91 -28.58
C TYR A 5 21.67 7.79 -30.06
N GLU A 6 21.12 6.82 -30.78
CA GLU A 6 21.36 6.64 -32.22
C GLU A 6 20.71 7.75 -33.07
N LYS A 7 19.70 8.42 -32.49
CA LYS A 7 19.00 9.57 -33.09
C LYS A 7 19.69 10.90 -32.86
N SER A 8 20.70 10.93 -31.98
CA SER A 8 21.42 12.16 -31.63
C SER A 8 22.05 12.83 -32.85
N ARG A 9 21.92 14.13 -32.93
CA ARG A 9 22.59 14.97 -33.94
C ARG A 9 23.04 16.27 -33.25
N PRO A 10 24.31 16.67 -33.37
CA PRO A 10 24.84 17.86 -32.76
C PRO A 10 24.00 19.12 -32.98
N GLY A 11 23.76 19.90 -31.95
CA GLY A 11 23.02 21.16 -31.99
C GLY A 11 21.49 21.02 -31.92
N ARG A 12 20.92 19.81 -31.90
CA ARG A 12 19.48 19.64 -31.71
C ARG A 12 19.11 19.72 -30.24
N ARG A 13 17.97 20.36 -29.95
CA ARG A 13 17.41 20.46 -28.58
C ARG A 13 15.93 20.13 -28.58
N ALA A 14 15.52 19.34 -27.59
CA ALA A 14 14.12 18.96 -27.40
C ALA A 14 13.36 19.95 -26.49
N CYS A 15 14.07 20.72 -25.68
CA CYS A 15 13.48 21.73 -24.79
C CYS A 15 14.43 22.92 -24.67
N SER A 16 13.88 24.06 -24.24
CA SER A 16 14.66 25.22 -23.78
C SER A 16 14.55 25.32 -22.25
N VAL A 17 15.67 25.52 -21.61
CA VAL A 17 15.70 25.84 -20.18
C VAL A 17 15.54 27.36 -20.04
N PRO A 18 14.69 27.88 -19.13
CA PRO A 18 14.61 29.30 -18.85
C PRO A 18 15.99 29.87 -18.45
N ALA A 19 16.23 31.12 -18.77
CA ALA A 19 17.44 31.80 -18.26
C ALA A 19 17.42 31.81 -16.73
N CYS A 20 18.62 31.72 -16.14
CA CYS A 20 18.77 31.83 -14.68
C CYS A 20 18.38 33.23 -14.23
N ASP A 21 17.49 33.35 -13.26
CA ASP A 21 17.00 34.61 -12.69
C ASP A 21 17.70 35.00 -11.37
N VAL A 22 18.74 34.24 -10.99
CA VAL A 22 19.58 34.49 -9.83
C VAL A 22 21.04 34.69 -10.31
N PRO A 23 21.92 35.36 -9.51
CA PRO A 23 23.31 35.49 -9.86
C PRO A 23 23.99 34.14 -10.10
N GLU A 24 24.66 34.00 -11.24
CA GLU A 24 25.42 32.79 -11.56
C GLU A 24 26.67 32.71 -10.68
N THR A 25 26.87 31.54 -10.10
CA THR A 25 28.10 31.22 -9.37
C THR A 25 28.89 30.21 -10.20
N PRO A 26 30.16 30.49 -10.52
CA PRO A 26 31.01 29.56 -11.26
C PRO A 26 31.08 28.22 -10.51
N ILE A 27 30.80 27.14 -11.22
CA ILE A 27 30.72 25.79 -10.60
C ILE A 27 32.05 25.38 -9.97
N GLU A 28 33.17 25.86 -10.52
CA GLU A 28 34.54 25.63 -10.02
C GLU A 28 34.79 26.27 -8.65
N SER A 29 33.96 27.25 -8.26
CA SER A 29 34.02 27.85 -6.91
C SER A 29 33.27 26.99 -5.87
N LEU A 30 32.43 26.05 -6.30
CA LEU A 30 31.60 25.21 -5.45
C LEU A 30 32.11 23.78 -5.35
N ILE A 31 32.73 23.27 -6.44
CA ILE A 31 33.17 21.89 -6.56
C ILE A 31 34.55 21.86 -7.20
N ASP A 32 35.44 21.00 -6.69
CA ASP A 32 36.77 20.78 -7.27
C ASP A 32 36.64 20.32 -8.74
N ARG A 33 37.43 20.94 -9.62
CA ARG A 33 37.41 20.69 -11.06
C ARG A 33 37.66 19.21 -11.40
N SER A 34 38.43 18.50 -10.60
CA SER A 34 38.70 17.05 -10.76
C SER A 34 37.46 16.17 -10.59
N LEU A 35 36.43 16.69 -9.93
CA LEU A 35 35.16 16.04 -9.72
C LEU A 35 34.10 16.37 -10.78
N LEU A 36 34.42 17.34 -11.66
CA LEU A 36 33.53 17.73 -12.74
C LEU A 36 33.74 16.80 -13.95
N ARG A 37 32.64 16.35 -14.52
CA ARG A 37 32.66 15.62 -15.79
C ARG A 37 32.87 16.63 -16.93
N GLU A 38 33.83 16.38 -17.80
CA GLU A 38 34.11 17.25 -18.95
C GLU A 38 33.02 17.16 -20.03
N ASP A 39 32.52 15.94 -20.27
CA ASP A 39 31.45 15.68 -21.24
C ASP A 39 30.25 14.99 -20.60
N ILE A 40 29.06 15.42 -21.01
CA ILE A 40 27.79 14.78 -20.64
C ILE A 40 27.28 14.12 -21.92
N ASP A 41 27.42 12.80 -22.02
CA ASP A 41 26.95 12.01 -23.15
C ASP A 41 25.41 11.85 -23.10
N LEU A 42 24.71 12.97 -23.33
CA LEU A 42 23.26 13.02 -23.48
C LEU A 42 22.88 13.17 -24.95
N PRO A 43 21.80 12.52 -25.42
CA PRO A 43 21.39 12.62 -26.81
C PRO A 43 20.85 14.00 -27.16
N GLU A 44 21.40 14.60 -28.20
CA GLU A 44 20.92 15.86 -28.78
C GLU A 44 19.85 15.54 -29.83
N VAL A 45 18.58 15.69 -29.50
CA VAL A 45 17.43 15.34 -30.36
C VAL A 45 16.43 16.49 -30.43
N ALA A 46 15.68 16.58 -31.51
CA ALA A 46 14.58 17.53 -31.60
C ALA A 46 13.38 17.01 -30.78
N GLU A 47 12.51 17.92 -30.32
CA GLU A 47 11.31 17.59 -29.54
C GLU A 47 10.44 16.53 -30.25
N ILE A 48 10.25 16.66 -31.56
CA ILE A 48 9.43 15.71 -32.32
C ILE A 48 10.03 14.30 -32.32
N ASP A 49 11.37 14.18 -32.40
CA ASP A 49 12.06 12.89 -32.36
C ASP A 49 11.96 12.27 -30.97
N LEU A 50 12.09 13.08 -29.92
CA LEU A 50 11.93 12.69 -28.51
C LEU A 50 10.51 12.14 -28.26
N VAL A 51 9.50 12.92 -28.61
CA VAL A 51 8.08 12.56 -28.39
C VAL A 51 7.73 11.28 -29.18
N ARG A 52 8.11 11.20 -30.45
CA ARG A 52 7.84 10.01 -31.29
C ARG A 52 8.55 8.77 -30.77
N HIS A 53 9.78 8.90 -30.27
CA HIS A 53 10.53 7.78 -29.71
C HIS A 53 9.82 7.21 -28.48
N TYR A 54 9.51 8.03 -27.47
CA TYR A 54 8.88 7.57 -26.25
C TYR A 54 7.42 7.17 -26.43
N THR A 55 6.69 7.83 -27.32
CA THR A 55 5.34 7.37 -27.71
C THR A 55 5.38 6.00 -28.39
N GLY A 56 6.38 5.77 -29.26
CA GLY A 56 6.59 4.46 -29.86
C GLY A 56 6.94 3.37 -28.84
N LEU A 57 7.75 3.69 -27.84
CA LEU A 57 8.05 2.78 -26.71
C LEU A 57 6.82 2.50 -25.84
N SER A 58 6.04 3.53 -25.52
CA SER A 58 4.85 3.37 -24.68
C SER A 58 3.81 2.43 -25.29
N ARG A 59 3.68 2.43 -26.63
CA ARG A 59 2.79 1.52 -27.36
C ARG A 59 3.21 0.05 -27.32
N ARG A 60 4.44 -0.25 -26.93
CA ARG A 60 4.96 -1.61 -26.78
C ARG A 60 4.81 -2.14 -25.35
N ASN A 61 4.41 -1.28 -24.43
CA ASN A 61 4.13 -1.65 -23.05
C ASN A 61 2.66 -2.00 -22.87
N PHE A 62 2.40 -2.82 -21.84
CA PHE A 62 1.05 -3.09 -21.41
C PHE A 62 0.49 -1.89 -20.62
N GLY A 63 -0.80 -1.66 -20.76
CA GLY A 63 -1.52 -0.62 -20.02
C GLY A 63 -2.94 -1.08 -19.71
N VAL A 64 -3.45 -0.70 -18.55
CA VAL A 64 -4.81 -1.06 -18.10
C VAL A 64 -5.92 -0.55 -19.01
N ASP A 65 -5.63 0.46 -19.83
CA ASP A 65 -6.56 1.01 -20.81
C ASP A 65 -6.57 0.25 -22.13
N ILE A 66 -5.56 -0.59 -22.38
CA ILE A 66 -5.41 -1.35 -23.64
C ILE A 66 -5.94 -2.77 -23.46
N GLY A 67 -5.78 -3.35 -22.26
CA GLY A 67 -6.17 -4.72 -21.99
C GLY A 67 -5.73 -5.20 -20.61
N PHE A 68 -5.71 -6.51 -20.44
CA PHE A 68 -5.24 -7.12 -19.20
C PHE A 68 -3.76 -6.86 -18.98
N TYR A 69 -3.39 -6.55 -17.75
CA TYR A 69 -2.04 -6.21 -17.34
C TYR A 69 -1.36 -7.41 -16.68
N PRO A 70 -0.34 -8.02 -17.29
CA PRO A 70 0.34 -9.21 -16.75
C PRO A 70 1.32 -8.79 -15.65
N LEU A 71 0.89 -8.78 -14.41
CA LEU A 71 1.73 -8.51 -13.25
C LEU A 71 1.57 -9.63 -12.22
N GLY A 72 2.68 -10.31 -11.87
CA GLY A 72 2.66 -11.54 -11.08
C GLY A 72 2.31 -11.38 -9.61
N SER A 73 2.61 -10.24 -8.99
CA SER A 73 2.48 -10.07 -7.52
C SER A 73 1.23 -9.35 -7.06
N CYS A 74 0.40 -8.85 -7.97
CA CYS A 74 -0.86 -8.20 -7.62
C CYS A 74 -1.83 -8.16 -8.79
N THR A 75 -3.11 -8.20 -8.48
CA THR A 75 -4.17 -8.00 -9.47
C THR A 75 -4.22 -6.53 -9.88
N MET A 76 -3.92 -6.23 -11.14
CA MET A 76 -4.06 -4.89 -11.67
C MET A 76 -5.52 -4.61 -12.02
N LYS A 77 -6.07 -3.54 -11.43
CA LYS A 77 -7.43 -3.08 -11.66
C LYS A 77 -7.44 -1.98 -12.69
N TYR A 78 -8.56 -1.86 -13.42
CA TYR A 78 -8.83 -0.67 -14.21
C TYR A 78 -8.87 0.56 -13.30
N ASN A 79 -8.21 1.63 -13.70
CA ASN A 79 -8.22 2.90 -12.96
C ASN A 79 -9.31 3.81 -13.54
N PRO A 80 -10.44 4.04 -12.83
CA PRO A 80 -11.53 4.87 -13.33
C PRO A 80 -11.05 6.27 -13.69
N LYS A 81 -11.41 6.77 -14.87
CA LYS A 81 -10.96 8.09 -15.35
C LYS A 81 -11.45 9.23 -14.48
N LEU A 82 -12.62 9.09 -13.88
CA LEU A 82 -13.14 10.04 -12.88
C LEU A 82 -12.14 10.28 -11.74
N ASN A 83 -11.48 9.22 -11.26
CA ASN A 83 -10.51 9.34 -10.19
C ASN A 83 -9.29 10.17 -10.63
N GLU A 84 -8.87 10.02 -11.89
CA GLU A 84 -7.76 10.79 -12.47
C GLU A 84 -8.16 12.27 -12.66
N GLU A 85 -9.37 12.53 -13.14
CA GLU A 85 -9.89 13.88 -13.35
C GLU A 85 -10.00 14.64 -12.02
N VAL A 86 -10.61 14.04 -11.01
CA VAL A 86 -10.75 14.65 -9.68
C VAL A 86 -9.37 14.91 -9.06
N ALA A 87 -8.44 13.97 -9.18
CA ALA A 87 -7.09 14.13 -8.61
C ALA A 87 -6.27 15.24 -9.29
N ARG A 88 -6.65 15.70 -10.48
CA ARG A 88 -6.00 16.81 -11.20
C ARG A 88 -6.56 18.17 -10.88
N LEU A 89 -7.65 18.26 -10.12
CA LEU A 89 -8.26 19.55 -9.77
C LEU A 89 -7.23 20.45 -9.08
N PRO A 90 -7.14 21.74 -9.44
CA PRO A 90 -6.16 22.68 -8.90
C PRO A 90 -6.15 22.74 -7.36
N GLY A 91 -7.31 22.63 -6.72
CA GLY A 91 -7.42 22.58 -5.25
C GLY A 91 -6.67 21.44 -4.60
N PHE A 92 -6.37 20.36 -5.34
CA PHE A 92 -5.58 19.22 -4.85
C PHE A 92 -4.13 19.25 -5.31
N THR A 93 -3.81 19.89 -6.43
CA THR A 93 -2.49 19.81 -7.07
C THR A 93 -1.63 21.06 -6.86
N MET A 94 -2.25 22.24 -6.66
CA MET A 94 -1.56 23.51 -6.60
C MET A 94 -1.20 23.96 -5.17
N LEU A 95 -1.15 23.04 -4.23
CA LEU A 95 -0.84 23.32 -2.83
C LEU A 95 0.37 22.55 -2.34
N HIS A 96 1.37 23.26 -1.81
CA HIS A 96 2.52 22.60 -1.22
C HIS A 96 2.12 21.85 0.07
N PRO A 97 2.63 20.63 0.33
CA PRO A 97 2.27 19.85 1.52
C PRO A 97 2.48 20.58 2.86
N TYR A 98 3.47 21.45 2.95
CA TYR A 98 3.76 22.25 4.15
C TYR A 98 3.09 23.64 4.13
N ALA A 99 2.16 23.89 3.23
CA ALA A 99 1.34 25.09 3.31
C ALA A 99 0.59 25.14 4.66
N PRO A 100 0.37 26.34 5.21
CA PRO A 100 -0.39 26.50 6.45
C PRO A 100 -1.76 25.78 6.37
N ALA A 101 -2.14 25.09 7.43
CA ALA A 101 -3.39 24.30 7.49
C ALA A 101 -4.64 25.13 7.11
N ALA A 102 -4.61 26.46 7.34
CA ALA A 102 -5.70 27.37 6.96
C ALA A 102 -6.01 27.36 5.46
N PHE A 103 -5.00 27.15 4.61
CA PHE A 103 -5.17 27.07 3.15
C PHE A 103 -5.50 25.67 2.66
N ALA A 104 -5.28 24.62 3.48
CA ALA A 104 -5.43 23.22 3.11
C ALA A 104 -6.69 22.56 3.69
N GLN A 105 -7.70 23.30 4.09
CA GLN A 105 -8.85 22.78 4.83
C GLN A 105 -9.58 21.65 4.09
N GLY A 106 -9.83 21.79 2.80
CA GLY A 106 -10.46 20.75 1.99
C GLY A 106 -9.61 19.47 1.89
N ASN A 107 -8.29 19.63 1.75
CA ASN A 107 -7.35 18.51 1.67
C ASN A 107 -7.28 17.77 3.01
N LEU A 108 -7.23 18.49 4.11
CA LEU A 108 -7.25 17.91 5.46
C LEU A 108 -8.59 17.22 5.77
N GLN A 109 -9.72 17.84 5.33
CA GLN A 109 -11.04 17.22 5.45
C GLN A 109 -11.09 15.89 4.70
N LEU A 110 -10.61 15.86 3.45
CA LEU A 110 -10.56 14.62 2.65
C LEU A 110 -9.78 13.53 3.36
N MET A 111 -8.60 13.85 3.88
CA MET A 111 -7.78 12.88 4.63
C MET A 111 -8.47 12.38 5.90
N TYR A 112 -9.12 13.28 6.63
CA TYR A 112 -9.89 12.93 7.83
C TYR A 112 -11.06 12.00 7.50
N GLU A 113 -11.82 12.31 6.47
CA GLU A 113 -12.97 11.50 6.03
C GLU A 113 -12.52 10.16 5.43
N LEU A 114 -11.42 10.12 4.66
CA LEU A 114 -10.86 8.88 4.15
C LEU A 114 -10.49 7.92 5.29
N ARG A 115 -9.85 8.42 6.36
CA ARG A 115 -9.56 7.61 7.55
C ARG A 115 -10.83 7.01 8.13
N ARG A 116 -11.91 7.79 8.26
CA ARG A 116 -13.20 7.32 8.77
C ARG A 116 -13.84 6.27 7.86
N TYR A 117 -13.77 6.45 6.54
CA TYR A 117 -14.28 5.45 5.61
C TYR A 117 -13.49 4.14 5.72
N LEU A 118 -12.17 4.20 5.78
CA LEU A 118 -11.36 3.01 5.97
C LEU A 118 -11.65 2.34 7.31
N SER A 119 -11.83 3.11 8.38
CA SER A 119 -12.22 2.58 9.70
C SER A 119 -13.54 1.80 9.64
N GLU A 120 -14.54 2.35 8.96
CA GLU A 120 -15.85 1.69 8.81
C GLU A 120 -15.77 0.44 7.93
N ILE A 121 -15.09 0.54 6.77
CA ILE A 121 -14.99 -0.59 5.80
C ILE A 121 -14.27 -1.79 6.43
N PHE A 122 -13.27 -1.57 7.27
CA PHE A 122 -12.41 -2.63 7.81
C PHE A 122 -12.61 -2.92 9.31
N GLY A 123 -13.50 -2.21 9.99
CA GLY A 123 -13.80 -2.42 11.40
C GLY A 123 -12.66 -2.01 12.35
N MET A 124 -11.85 -1.03 11.97
CA MET A 124 -10.74 -0.53 12.77
C MET A 124 -11.08 0.79 13.47
N ALA A 125 -10.43 1.06 14.61
CA ALA A 125 -10.69 2.27 15.38
C ALA A 125 -10.15 3.54 14.70
N ASP A 126 -8.98 3.45 14.06
CA ASP A 126 -8.38 4.56 13.32
C ASP A 126 -7.34 4.07 12.32
N PHE A 127 -6.96 4.95 11.37
CA PHE A 127 -5.97 4.69 10.31
C PHE A 127 -4.88 5.75 10.25
N ALA A 128 -3.64 5.33 9.99
CA ALA A 128 -2.57 6.19 9.48
C ALA A 128 -2.53 6.13 7.96
N LEU A 129 -2.45 7.29 7.29
CA LEU A 129 -2.41 7.39 5.82
C LEU A 129 -0.99 7.59 5.27
N GLN A 130 0.00 7.73 6.16
CA GLN A 130 1.37 8.11 5.80
C GLN A 130 2.15 7.04 5.04
N PRO A 131 2.01 5.72 5.31
CA PRO A 131 2.85 4.73 4.65
C PRO A 131 2.73 4.78 3.13
N ALA A 132 3.88 4.73 2.44
CA ALA A 132 3.98 4.97 1.00
C ALA A 132 3.50 3.80 0.14
N ALA A 133 3.51 2.59 0.70
CA ALA A 133 3.14 1.35 0.02
C ALA A 133 2.75 0.29 1.05
N GLY A 134 2.29 -0.90 0.60
CA GLY A 134 1.97 -2.01 1.47
C GLY A 134 3.13 -2.41 2.37
N ALA A 135 4.31 -2.66 1.80
CA ALA A 135 5.51 -3.01 2.57
C ALA A 135 5.88 -1.96 3.63
N HIS A 136 5.67 -0.67 3.35
CA HIS A 136 5.87 0.39 4.35
C HIS A 136 4.77 0.37 5.43
N GLY A 137 3.54 0.01 5.07
CA GLY A 137 2.46 -0.26 6.02
C GLY A 137 2.77 -1.47 6.91
N GLU A 138 3.31 -2.55 6.33
CA GLU A 138 3.78 -3.73 7.06
C GLU A 138 4.83 -3.36 8.10
N LEU A 139 5.91 -2.68 7.68
CA LEU A 139 6.97 -2.20 8.57
C LEU A 139 6.39 -1.32 9.70
N THR A 140 5.52 -0.36 9.34
CA THR A 140 4.87 0.53 10.31
C THR A 140 4.05 -0.25 11.33
N GLY A 141 3.31 -1.27 10.91
CA GLY A 141 2.52 -2.12 11.80
C GLY A 141 3.39 -2.94 12.75
N VAL A 142 4.50 -3.50 12.26
CA VAL A 142 5.46 -4.23 13.12
C VAL A 142 6.15 -3.29 14.12
N MET A 143 6.46 -2.04 13.72
CA MET A 143 6.95 -1.02 14.66
C MET A 143 5.93 -0.73 15.77
N ILE A 144 4.63 -0.68 15.46
CA ILE A 144 3.57 -0.50 16.46
C ILE A 144 3.49 -1.70 17.39
N ILE A 145 3.56 -2.93 16.88
CA ILE A 145 3.63 -4.16 17.69
C ILE A 145 4.79 -4.07 18.69
N LYS A 146 5.97 -3.72 18.20
CA LYS A 146 7.16 -3.55 19.05
C LYS A 146 6.94 -2.52 20.15
N LYS A 147 6.48 -1.32 19.77
CA LYS A 147 6.21 -0.22 20.69
C LYS A 147 5.18 -0.57 21.75
N TYR A 148 4.12 -1.30 21.37
CA TYR A 148 3.08 -1.75 22.28
C TYR A 148 3.65 -2.67 23.39
N PHE A 149 4.46 -3.67 23.02
CA PHE A 149 5.04 -4.59 24.00
C PHE A 149 6.13 -3.93 24.86
N GLU A 150 6.97 -3.09 24.27
CA GLU A 150 7.98 -2.31 25.02
C GLU A 150 7.33 -1.42 26.08
N LYS A 151 6.23 -0.71 25.72
CA LYS A 151 5.48 0.12 26.67
C LYS A 151 4.90 -0.69 27.82
N ASN A 152 4.41 -1.89 27.56
CA ASN A 152 3.83 -2.77 28.56
C ASN A 152 4.90 -3.59 29.33
N GLY A 153 6.19 -3.29 29.16
CA GLY A 153 7.29 -3.97 29.84
C GLY A 153 7.47 -5.44 29.42
N GLN A 154 6.88 -5.84 28.31
CA GLN A 154 6.94 -7.22 27.81
C GLN A 154 8.06 -7.37 26.79
N LYS A 155 8.95 -8.33 27.03
CA LYS A 155 10.01 -8.70 26.06
C LYS A 155 9.49 -9.83 25.19
N ARG A 156 9.03 -9.50 23.99
CA ARG A 156 8.67 -10.47 22.97
C ARG A 156 9.66 -10.38 21.82
N SER A 157 10.11 -11.52 21.33
CA SER A 157 11.23 -11.61 20.38
C SER A 157 10.87 -12.23 19.04
N ARG A 158 9.70 -12.85 18.93
CA ARG A 158 9.30 -13.63 17.75
C ARG A 158 8.00 -13.12 17.16
N VAL A 159 7.89 -13.18 15.82
CA VAL A 159 6.64 -13.00 15.08
C VAL A 159 6.43 -14.21 14.18
N LEU A 160 5.23 -14.77 14.25
CA LEU A 160 4.84 -15.91 13.42
C LEU A 160 4.36 -15.42 12.05
N ILE A 161 4.72 -16.14 10.99
CA ILE A 161 4.33 -15.84 9.61
C ILE A 161 4.01 -17.16 8.89
N PRO A 162 2.83 -17.29 8.23
CA PRO A 162 2.54 -18.45 7.40
C PRO A 162 3.52 -18.63 6.23
N ASP A 163 3.76 -19.86 5.82
CA ASP A 163 4.62 -20.21 4.67
C ASP A 163 4.11 -19.68 3.33
N THR A 164 2.83 -19.31 3.25
CA THR A 164 2.19 -18.69 2.09
C THR A 164 2.30 -17.15 2.07
N ALA A 165 2.99 -16.53 3.04
CA ALA A 165 3.08 -15.08 3.14
C ALA A 165 3.94 -14.47 2.03
N HIS A 166 3.64 -13.22 1.68
CA HIS A 166 4.49 -12.43 0.78
C HIS A 166 5.87 -12.17 1.42
N GLY A 167 6.93 -12.18 0.60
CA GLY A 167 8.31 -12.03 1.09
C GLY A 167 8.62 -10.73 1.83
N THR A 168 7.81 -9.68 1.69
CA THR A 168 7.98 -8.43 2.43
C THR A 168 7.57 -8.55 3.90
N ASN A 169 6.70 -9.50 4.26
CA ASN A 169 6.26 -9.70 5.63
C ASN A 169 7.44 -10.13 6.54
N PRO A 170 8.19 -11.22 6.23
CA PRO A 170 9.37 -11.57 7.01
C PRO A 170 10.45 -10.49 6.99
N ALA A 171 10.63 -9.76 5.87
CA ALA A 171 11.58 -8.66 5.78
C ALA A 171 11.24 -7.52 6.76
N SER A 172 9.98 -7.11 6.83
CA SER A 172 9.49 -6.08 7.77
C SER A 172 9.68 -6.49 9.23
N VAL A 173 9.43 -7.76 9.54
CA VAL A 173 9.63 -8.33 10.88
C VAL A 173 11.10 -8.31 11.27
N ALA A 174 11.99 -8.77 10.38
CA ALA A 174 13.44 -8.78 10.61
C ALA A 174 14.01 -7.36 10.79
N LEU A 175 13.55 -6.38 9.98
CA LEU A 175 13.96 -4.97 10.11
C LEU A 175 13.61 -4.38 11.49
N CYS A 176 12.53 -4.83 12.11
CA CYS A 176 12.16 -4.41 13.47
C CYS A 176 12.91 -5.16 14.58
N GLY A 177 13.78 -6.11 14.23
CA GLY A 177 14.60 -6.87 15.16
C GLY A 177 13.88 -8.05 15.80
N PHE A 178 12.75 -8.50 15.25
CA PHE A 178 12.09 -9.74 15.65
C PHE A 178 12.65 -10.94 14.87
N GLN A 179 12.66 -12.11 15.50
CA GLN A 179 12.89 -13.38 14.84
C GLN A 179 11.60 -13.81 14.11
N VAL A 180 11.75 -14.16 12.84
CA VAL A 180 10.67 -14.76 12.03
C VAL A 180 10.59 -16.25 12.34
N VAL A 181 9.37 -16.73 12.60
CA VAL A 181 9.08 -18.15 12.76
C VAL A 181 7.95 -18.53 11.82
N THR A 182 8.19 -19.53 10.98
CA THR A 182 7.23 -19.95 9.96
C THR A 182 6.16 -20.90 10.53
N VAL A 183 4.89 -20.60 10.28
CA VAL A 183 3.76 -21.50 10.53
C VAL A 183 3.44 -22.25 9.24
N ARG A 184 3.31 -23.56 9.33
CA ARG A 184 2.96 -24.39 8.16
C ARG A 184 1.49 -24.21 7.75
N SER A 185 1.25 -24.38 6.46
CA SER A 185 -0.10 -24.54 5.94
C SER A 185 -0.62 -25.98 6.17
N ASN A 186 -1.93 -26.10 6.35
CA ASN A 186 -2.60 -27.39 6.34
C ASN A 186 -2.87 -27.88 4.90
N THR A 187 -3.42 -29.06 4.76
CA THR A 187 -3.73 -29.70 3.45
C THR A 187 -4.76 -28.93 2.62
N GLU A 188 -5.53 -28.03 3.24
CA GLU A 188 -6.52 -27.17 2.56
C GLU A 188 -5.97 -25.79 2.20
N GLY A 189 -4.66 -25.52 2.45
CA GLY A 189 -4.00 -24.26 2.17
C GLY A 189 -4.29 -23.13 3.17
N GLY A 190 -4.88 -23.44 4.33
CA GLY A 190 -5.05 -22.54 5.47
C GLY A 190 -3.96 -22.74 6.51
N VAL A 191 -4.06 -22.04 7.64
CA VAL A 191 -3.11 -22.17 8.77
C VAL A 191 -3.27 -23.54 9.43
N ASP A 192 -2.16 -24.24 9.67
CA ASP A 192 -2.13 -25.43 10.52
C ASP A 192 -2.29 -24.99 11.99
N LEU A 193 -3.49 -25.23 12.54
CA LEU A 193 -3.83 -24.78 13.90
C LEU A 193 -3.05 -25.51 15.00
N GLU A 194 -2.69 -26.78 14.79
CA GLU A 194 -1.89 -27.51 15.76
C GLU A 194 -0.48 -26.94 15.82
N HIS A 195 0.15 -26.78 14.68
CA HIS A 195 1.46 -26.15 14.59
C HIS A 195 1.44 -24.69 15.10
N LEU A 196 0.37 -23.94 14.85
CA LEU A 196 0.22 -22.59 15.42
C LEU A 196 0.20 -22.63 16.96
N ARG A 197 -0.56 -23.57 17.56
CA ARG A 197 -0.64 -23.72 19.02
C ARG A 197 0.71 -24.10 19.65
N GLU A 198 1.47 -24.98 18.99
CA GLU A 198 2.83 -25.36 19.42
C GLU A 198 3.80 -24.17 19.42
N LEU A 199 3.74 -23.34 18.37
CA LEU A 199 4.62 -22.19 18.22
C LEU A 199 4.23 -20.98 19.06
N MET A 200 2.95 -20.87 19.46
CA MET A 200 2.40 -19.72 20.16
C MET A 200 2.74 -19.74 21.64
N THR A 201 3.89 -19.18 21.99
CA THR A 201 4.44 -19.05 23.33
C THR A 201 4.43 -17.60 23.80
N GLU A 202 4.76 -17.34 25.07
CA GLU A 202 4.71 -16.00 25.67
C GLU A 202 5.69 -14.99 25.07
N ASP A 203 6.75 -15.44 24.41
CA ASP A 203 7.73 -14.58 23.74
C ASP A 203 7.35 -14.23 22.29
N VAL A 204 6.22 -14.75 21.80
CA VAL A 204 5.68 -14.41 20.49
C VAL A 204 4.87 -13.11 20.57
N ALA A 205 5.29 -12.10 19.78
CA ALA A 205 4.62 -10.80 19.70
C ALA A 205 3.29 -10.88 18.91
N GLY A 206 3.20 -11.76 17.93
CA GLY A 206 1.97 -11.93 17.17
C GLY A 206 2.12 -12.82 15.96
N LEU A 207 1.01 -12.96 15.22
CA LEU A 207 0.92 -13.62 13.92
C LEU A 207 0.62 -12.58 12.85
N MET A 208 1.40 -12.56 11.78
CA MET A 208 1.17 -11.73 10.59
C MET A 208 0.57 -12.60 9.48
N LEU A 209 -0.72 -12.44 9.23
CA LEU A 209 -1.51 -13.29 8.35
C LEU A 209 -2.03 -12.49 7.15
N THR A 210 -1.77 -12.96 5.94
CA THR A 210 -2.44 -12.47 4.73
C THR A 210 -3.80 -13.14 4.61
N ASN A 211 -4.89 -12.38 4.57
CA ASN A 211 -6.24 -12.93 4.42
C ASN A 211 -7.11 -12.09 3.46
N PRO A 212 -7.61 -12.68 2.35
CA PRO A 212 -7.28 -13.99 1.80
C PRO A 212 -5.79 -14.14 1.51
N ASN A 213 -5.27 -15.37 1.60
CA ASN A 213 -3.85 -15.62 1.40
C ASN A 213 -3.43 -15.53 -0.09
N THR A 214 -2.15 -15.73 -0.36
CA THR A 214 -1.58 -15.67 -1.73
C THR A 214 -2.01 -16.85 -2.64
N LEU A 215 -2.73 -17.81 -2.11
CA LEU A 215 -3.38 -18.88 -2.88
C LEU A 215 -4.83 -18.52 -3.26
N GLY A 216 -5.28 -17.31 -2.90
CA GLY A 216 -6.66 -16.87 -3.08
C GLY A 216 -7.65 -17.48 -2.09
N LEU A 217 -7.21 -18.03 -0.96
CA LEU A 217 -8.03 -18.74 -0.02
C LEU A 217 -8.30 -17.91 1.25
N PHE A 218 -9.58 -17.80 1.63
CA PHE A 218 -9.95 -17.21 2.91
C PHE A 218 -9.67 -18.19 4.06
N GLU A 219 -9.10 -17.69 5.17
CA GLU A 219 -8.85 -18.52 6.36
C GLU A 219 -10.16 -18.86 7.06
N ARG A 220 -10.58 -20.13 6.94
CA ARG A 220 -11.85 -20.61 7.51
C ARG A 220 -11.84 -20.66 9.03
N ASN A 221 -10.66 -20.87 9.61
CA ASN A 221 -10.47 -21.04 11.04
C ASN A 221 -10.03 -19.72 11.71
N ILE A 222 -10.36 -18.56 11.11
CA ILE A 222 -9.86 -17.26 11.58
C ILE A 222 -10.19 -16.99 13.04
N GLU A 223 -11.34 -17.40 13.52
CA GLU A 223 -11.73 -17.24 14.94
C GLU A 223 -10.84 -18.07 15.87
N ALA A 224 -10.53 -19.32 15.47
CA ALA A 224 -9.62 -20.18 16.22
C ALA A 224 -8.16 -19.66 16.19
N VAL A 225 -7.74 -19.12 15.05
CA VAL A 225 -6.43 -18.44 14.90
C VAL A 225 -6.36 -17.23 15.83
N ALA A 226 -7.36 -16.35 15.79
CA ALA A 226 -7.43 -15.15 16.65
C ALA A 226 -7.42 -15.53 18.14
N SER A 227 -8.24 -16.49 18.52
CA SER A 227 -8.31 -16.99 19.91
C SER A 227 -6.97 -17.58 20.38
N THR A 228 -6.27 -18.33 19.51
CA THR A 228 -4.96 -18.91 19.84
C THR A 228 -3.90 -17.82 20.06
N VAL A 229 -3.87 -16.80 19.18
CA VAL A 229 -2.92 -15.69 19.29
C VAL A 229 -3.20 -14.84 20.51
N HIS A 230 -4.46 -14.43 20.72
CA HIS A 230 -4.87 -13.59 21.85
C HIS A 230 -4.77 -14.32 23.19
N GLY A 231 -5.03 -15.63 23.21
CA GLY A 231 -4.91 -16.46 24.42
C GLY A 231 -3.50 -16.46 25.04
N LYS A 232 -2.48 -16.12 24.26
CA LYS A 232 -1.10 -15.91 24.72
C LYS A 232 -0.70 -14.43 24.77
N GLY A 233 -1.67 -13.52 24.64
CA GLY A 233 -1.45 -12.08 24.66
C GLY A 233 -0.70 -11.54 23.44
N GLY A 234 -0.62 -12.29 22.34
CA GLY A 234 -0.08 -11.83 21.07
C GLY A 234 -1.05 -10.94 20.30
N LEU A 235 -0.57 -10.26 19.26
CA LEU A 235 -1.36 -9.44 18.36
C LEU A 235 -1.58 -10.16 17.02
N LEU A 236 -2.78 -10.03 16.45
CA LEU A 236 -3.10 -10.57 15.14
C LEU A 236 -3.07 -9.46 14.09
N TYR A 237 -2.14 -9.58 13.15
CA TYR A 237 -1.95 -8.62 12.07
C TYR A 237 -2.53 -9.16 10.76
N CYS A 238 -3.34 -8.36 10.06
CA CYS A 238 -3.86 -8.63 8.74
C CYS A 238 -3.01 -7.95 7.66
N ASP A 239 -2.36 -8.73 6.82
CA ASP A 239 -1.93 -8.21 5.53
C ASP A 239 -3.16 -8.12 4.61
N GLY A 240 -3.66 -6.89 4.44
CA GLY A 240 -4.85 -6.56 3.66
C GLY A 240 -4.56 -6.32 2.17
N ALA A 241 -3.46 -6.84 1.63
CA ALA A 241 -3.14 -6.72 0.21
C ALA A 241 -4.28 -7.21 -0.70
N ASN A 242 -5.03 -8.20 -0.24
CA ASN A 242 -6.12 -8.85 -0.97
C ASN A 242 -7.53 -8.44 -0.49
N ALA A 243 -7.64 -7.28 0.18
CA ALA A 243 -8.90 -6.78 0.75
C ALA A 243 -10.02 -6.51 -0.28
N ASN A 244 -9.68 -6.44 -1.56
CA ASN A 244 -10.66 -6.32 -2.65
C ASN A 244 -11.61 -7.52 -2.77
N ALA A 245 -11.35 -8.62 -2.06
CA ALA A 245 -12.20 -9.80 -2.08
C ALA A 245 -13.34 -9.78 -1.04
N PHE A 246 -13.35 -8.83 -0.10
CA PHE A 246 -14.30 -8.89 1.02
C PHE A 246 -14.88 -7.53 1.46
N MET A 247 -14.59 -6.43 0.75
CA MET A 247 -15.20 -5.12 1.07
C MET A 247 -16.73 -5.21 1.10
N GLY A 248 -17.34 -4.66 2.16
CA GLY A 248 -18.79 -4.65 2.33
C GLY A 248 -19.41 -6.03 2.64
N ILE A 249 -18.60 -7.07 2.85
CA ILE A 249 -19.03 -8.43 3.17
C ILE A 249 -18.61 -8.81 4.60
N THR A 250 -17.33 -8.61 4.92
CA THR A 250 -16.81 -8.83 6.27
C THR A 250 -15.76 -7.77 6.61
N ARG A 251 -15.54 -7.53 7.90
CA ARG A 251 -14.56 -6.56 8.39
C ARG A 251 -13.51 -7.27 9.24
N PRO A 252 -12.22 -7.15 8.90
CA PRO A 252 -11.14 -7.79 9.67
C PRO A 252 -11.15 -7.48 11.17
N GLY A 253 -11.49 -6.25 11.56
CA GLY A 253 -11.62 -5.90 12.97
C GLY A 253 -12.64 -6.76 13.73
N ASP A 254 -13.75 -7.11 13.08
CA ASP A 254 -14.78 -7.97 13.67
C ASP A 254 -14.35 -9.46 13.74
N LEU A 255 -13.36 -9.83 12.92
CA LEU A 255 -12.77 -11.18 12.91
C LEU A 255 -11.61 -11.34 13.92
N GLY A 256 -11.32 -10.31 14.71
CA GLY A 256 -10.29 -10.34 15.74
C GLY A 256 -8.91 -9.85 15.27
N PHE A 257 -8.78 -9.24 14.10
CA PHE A 257 -7.53 -8.60 13.72
C PHE A 257 -7.32 -7.30 14.49
N ASP A 258 -6.12 -7.12 15.01
CA ASP A 258 -5.71 -5.95 15.81
C ASP A 258 -5.15 -4.82 14.95
N ILE A 259 -4.51 -5.20 13.85
CA ILE A 259 -3.84 -4.31 12.91
C ILE A 259 -4.18 -4.79 11.49
N ILE A 260 -4.38 -3.84 10.57
CA ILE A 260 -4.47 -4.13 9.14
C ILE A 260 -3.69 -3.11 8.32
N GLN A 261 -2.87 -3.55 7.39
CA GLN A 261 -2.38 -2.69 6.33
C GLN A 261 -3.17 -2.90 5.04
N LEU A 262 -3.25 -1.86 4.22
CA LEU A 262 -3.97 -1.88 2.96
C LEU A 262 -3.06 -1.43 1.80
N ASN A 263 -3.47 -1.78 0.60
CA ASN A 263 -2.85 -1.29 -0.62
C ASN A 263 -3.91 -0.52 -1.42
N LEU A 264 -3.89 0.83 -1.41
CA LEU A 264 -4.86 1.62 -2.17
C LEU A 264 -4.77 1.33 -3.68
N HIS A 265 -3.57 1.05 -4.17
CA HIS A 265 -3.28 0.68 -5.55
C HIS A 265 -3.72 -0.75 -5.93
N LYS A 266 -4.25 -1.53 -4.99
CA LYS A 266 -4.91 -2.81 -5.25
C LYS A 266 -6.41 -2.68 -5.01
N THR A 267 -6.82 -2.50 -3.76
CA THR A 267 -8.21 -2.55 -3.31
C THR A 267 -9.07 -1.39 -3.84
N PHE A 268 -8.49 -0.19 -3.99
CA PHE A 268 -9.25 1.00 -4.37
C PHE A 268 -8.90 1.54 -5.76
N SER A 269 -8.41 0.68 -6.64
CA SER A 269 -8.18 0.97 -8.07
C SER A 269 -7.40 2.25 -8.35
N THR A 270 -6.39 2.54 -7.55
CA THR A 270 -5.45 3.61 -7.86
C THR A 270 -4.28 3.07 -8.68
N PRO A 271 -3.55 3.91 -9.44
CA PRO A 271 -2.40 3.45 -10.21
C PRO A 271 -1.33 2.79 -9.34
N HIS A 272 -0.74 1.70 -9.82
CA HIS A 272 0.42 1.06 -9.19
C HIS A 272 1.73 1.76 -9.56
N GLY A 273 1.88 2.17 -10.84
CA GLY A 273 3.02 2.93 -11.34
C GLY A 273 4.35 2.19 -11.38
N CYS A 274 4.36 0.85 -11.36
CA CYS A 274 5.56 -0.02 -11.44
C CYS A 274 6.60 0.25 -10.35
N GLY A 275 6.67 0.88 -9.45
CA GLY A 275 7.64 1.29 -8.42
C GLY A 275 7.34 2.71 -7.97
N GLY A 276 6.28 3.26 -8.49
CA GLY A 276 5.78 4.58 -8.18
C GLY A 276 4.58 4.55 -7.29
N PRO A 277 3.73 5.58 -7.36
CA PRO A 277 2.93 6.11 -6.30
C PRO A 277 1.85 5.13 -5.84
N GLY A 278 2.15 4.32 -4.85
CA GLY A 278 1.17 3.59 -4.08
C GLY A 278 0.78 4.33 -2.80
N ALA A 279 0.01 3.68 -1.94
CA ALA A 279 -0.18 4.05 -0.55
C ALA A 279 -0.57 2.80 0.24
N GLY A 280 -0.10 2.74 1.47
CA GLY A 280 -0.30 1.61 2.38
C GLY A 280 -0.92 2.04 3.71
N PRO A 281 -2.15 2.55 3.76
CA PRO A 281 -2.79 2.89 5.01
C PRO A 281 -2.76 1.74 6.01
N LEU A 282 -2.56 2.10 7.28
CA LEU A 282 -2.50 1.15 8.38
C LEU A 282 -3.61 1.45 9.39
N GLY A 283 -4.50 0.50 9.60
CA GLY A 283 -5.58 0.54 10.58
C GLY A 283 -5.24 -0.25 11.84
N VAL A 284 -5.75 0.21 12.98
CA VAL A 284 -5.50 -0.44 14.26
C VAL A 284 -6.75 -0.45 15.13
N ARG A 285 -6.82 -1.41 16.07
CA ARG A 285 -7.81 -1.43 17.15
C ARG A 285 -7.58 -0.30 18.15
N LYS A 286 -8.54 -0.05 19.02
CA LYS A 286 -8.61 1.14 19.88
C LYS A 286 -7.40 1.38 20.77
N ASP A 287 -6.90 0.36 21.44
CA ASP A 287 -5.77 0.46 22.37
C ASP A 287 -4.41 0.68 21.67
N LEU A 288 -4.33 0.41 20.36
CA LEU A 288 -3.15 0.69 19.54
C LEU A 288 -3.17 2.08 18.89
N VAL A 289 -4.30 2.79 18.93
CA VAL A 289 -4.42 4.15 18.34
C VAL A 289 -3.36 5.12 18.88
N PRO A 290 -2.98 5.15 20.17
CA PRO A 290 -1.93 6.03 20.66
C PRO A 290 -0.59 5.88 19.93
N HIS A 291 -0.28 4.69 19.44
CA HIS A 291 1.00 4.36 18.78
C HIS A 291 1.07 4.70 17.29
N LEU A 292 -0.06 5.05 16.66
CA LEU A 292 -0.08 5.43 15.23
C LEU A 292 0.91 6.57 14.94
N PRO A 293 1.48 6.63 13.72
CA PRO A 293 2.38 7.70 13.29
C PRO A 293 1.82 9.11 13.44
N VAL A 294 2.69 10.06 13.61
CA VAL A 294 2.39 11.51 13.61
C VAL A 294 2.99 12.20 12.36
N PRO A 295 2.48 13.36 11.92
CA PRO A 295 1.29 14.06 12.44
C PRO A 295 -0.01 13.39 12.01
N ARG A 296 -1.08 13.65 12.76
CA ARG A 296 -2.43 13.18 12.43
C ARG A 296 -3.34 14.36 12.10
N VAL A 297 -4.26 14.17 11.16
CA VAL A 297 -5.32 15.15 10.93
C VAL A 297 -6.34 15.04 12.04
N VAL A 298 -6.61 16.13 12.74
CA VAL A 298 -7.64 16.23 13.77
C VAL A 298 -8.67 17.27 13.39
N ARG A 299 -9.91 17.07 13.86
CA ARG A 299 -10.98 18.05 13.72
C ARG A 299 -11.11 18.87 14.99
N LYS A 300 -10.96 20.20 14.89
CA LYS A 300 -11.16 21.18 15.99
C LYS A 300 -12.36 22.08 15.65
N GLY A 301 -13.53 21.73 16.17
CA GLY A 301 -14.77 22.40 15.81
C GLY A 301 -15.13 22.20 14.34
N ARG A 302 -15.13 23.31 13.58
CA ARG A 302 -15.39 23.31 12.12
C ARG A 302 -14.13 23.25 11.25
N ARG A 303 -12.94 23.24 11.86
CA ARG A 303 -11.65 23.26 11.15
C ARG A 303 -10.88 21.97 11.32
N TYR A 304 -9.98 21.72 10.40
CA TYR A 304 -9.04 20.60 10.44
C TYR A 304 -7.62 21.12 10.65
N ALA A 305 -6.84 20.39 11.41
CA ALA A 305 -5.45 20.75 11.72
C ALA A 305 -4.57 19.51 11.79
N TRP A 306 -3.27 19.70 11.62
CA TRP A 306 -2.28 18.72 12.00
C TRP A 306 -2.08 18.74 13.53
N ASP A 307 -1.93 17.55 14.11
CA ASP A 307 -1.60 17.37 15.51
C ASP A 307 -0.47 16.36 15.65
N GLU A 308 0.57 16.75 16.36
CA GLU A 308 1.75 15.94 16.65
C GLU A 308 1.81 15.52 18.12
N ASN A 309 0.91 16.00 18.96
CA ASN A 309 0.92 15.76 20.40
C ASN A 309 0.36 14.37 20.76
N PHE A 310 1.10 13.33 20.36
CA PHE A 310 0.83 11.93 20.68
C PHE A 310 2.11 11.29 21.24
N PRO A 311 2.37 11.40 22.56
CA PRO A 311 3.66 11.03 23.16
C PRO A 311 3.97 9.53 23.05
N GLU A 312 2.97 8.69 22.81
CA GLU A 312 3.13 7.24 22.63
C GLU A 312 3.31 6.83 21.18
N SER A 313 3.23 7.77 20.24
CA SER A 313 3.41 7.50 18.81
C SER A 313 4.79 6.89 18.51
N ILE A 314 4.84 6.06 17.48
CA ILE A 314 6.12 5.60 16.89
C ILE A 314 6.87 6.73 16.16
N GLY A 315 6.30 7.93 16.08
CA GLY A 315 6.89 9.08 15.40
C GLY A 315 6.51 9.18 13.93
N ARG A 316 7.28 9.95 13.16
CA ARG A 316 7.11 10.10 11.72
C ARG A 316 7.71 8.91 10.99
N VAL A 317 6.96 8.32 10.07
CA VAL A 317 7.42 7.17 9.26
C VAL A 317 7.90 7.58 7.87
N ARG A 318 7.66 8.85 7.47
CA ARG A 318 8.18 9.41 6.21
C ARG A 318 8.10 10.93 6.20
N SER A 319 8.78 11.54 5.21
CA SER A 319 8.61 12.97 4.88
C SER A 319 7.18 13.25 4.40
N PHE A 320 6.68 14.46 4.59
CA PHE A 320 5.34 14.89 4.24
C PHE A 320 4.24 14.05 4.94
N TYR A 321 3.10 13.88 4.30
CA TYR A 321 1.89 13.32 4.94
C TYR A 321 1.32 12.11 4.23
N GLY A 322 2.09 11.48 3.36
CA GLY A 322 1.68 10.37 2.51
C GLY A 322 1.50 10.77 1.05
N ASN A 323 1.05 9.85 0.21
CA ASN A 323 0.83 10.08 -1.22
C ASN A 323 -0.58 10.66 -1.45
N PHE A 324 -0.73 11.97 -1.27
CA PHE A 324 -2.03 12.66 -1.24
C PHE A 324 -2.85 12.44 -2.51
N ASN A 325 -2.22 12.49 -3.69
CA ASN A 325 -2.92 12.24 -4.96
C ASN A 325 -3.59 10.86 -5.01
N VAL A 326 -2.91 9.83 -4.46
CA VAL A 326 -3.46 8.47 -4.35
C VAL A 326 -4.63 8.43 -3.37
N MET A 327 -4.55 9.19 -2.28
CA MET A 327 -5.65 9.31 -1.31
C MET A 327 -6.89 9.95 -1.95
N VAL A 328 -6.72 10.98 -2.78
CA VAL A 328 -7.81 11.61 -3.53
C VAL A 328 -8.50 10.59 -4.45
N LYS A 329 -7.71 9.80 -5.19
CA LYS A 329 -8.24 8.78 -6.09
C LYS A 329 -9.02 7.70 -5.33
N ALA A 330 -8.48 7.21 -4.22
CA ALA A 330 -9.15 6.21 -3.38
C ALA A 330 -10.44 6.78 -2.74
N PHE A 331 -10.40 8.02 -2.29
CA PHE A 331 -11.57 8.71 -1.75
C PHE A 331 -12.66 8.84 -2.81
N THR A 332 -12.30 9.26 -4.03
CA THR A 332 -13.22 9.35 -5.17
C THR A 332 -13.82 8.00 -5.51
N TYR A 333 -13.02 6.94 -5.54
CA TYR A 333 -13.48 5.58 -5.78
C TYR A 333 -14.52 5.13 -4.75
N ILE A 334 -14.23 5.32 -3.46
CA ILE A 334 -15.17 4.99 -2.37
C ILE A 334 -16.47 5.78 -2.50
N ARG A 335 -16.37 7.08 -2.77
CA ARG A 335 -17.54 7.96 -2.90
C ARG A 335 -18.39 7.66 -4.12
N SER A 336 -17.77 7.33 -5.25
CA SER A 336 -18.48 7.03 -6.49
C SER A 336 -19.22 5.70 -6.45
N LEU A 337 -18.65 4.70 -5.77
CA LEU A 337 -19.27 3.37 -5.66
C LEU A 337 -20.26 3.28 -4.51
N GLY A 338 -20.01 3.96 -3.40
CA GLY A 338 -20.77 3.79 -2.17
C GLY A 338 -20.69 2.36 -1.58
N PRO A 339 -21.42 2.07 -0.51
CA PRO A 339 -21.33 0.77 0.16
C PRO A 339 -21.73 -0.39 -0.75
N GLU A 340 -22.83 -0.24 -1.49
CA GLU A 340 -23.33 -1.27 -2.40
C GLU A 340 -22.37 -1.54 -3.57
N GLY A 341 -21.75 -0.48 -4.13
CA GLY A 341 -20.78 -0.64 -5.21
C GLY A 341 -19.49 -1.32 -4.74
N LEU A 342 -19.00 -1.00 -3.55
CA LEU A 342 -17.83 -1.67 -2.96
C LEU A 342 -18.10 -3.16 -2.71
N LYS A 343 -19.26 -3.49 -2.15
CA LYS A 343 -19.69 -4.89 -1.96
C LYS A 343 -19.76 -5.63 -3.30
N ARG A 344 -20.43 -5.03 -4.29
CA ARG A 344 -20.54 -5.63 -5.63
C ARG A 344 -19.19 -5.82 -6.32
N ALA A 345 -18.24 -4.91 -6.11
CA ALA A 345 -16.87 -5.06 -6.62
C ALA A 345 -16.19 -6.31 -6.04
N SER A 346 -16.35 -6.57 -4.74
CA SER A 346 -15.82 -7.75 -4.09
C SER A 346 -16.52 -9.04 -4.55
N GLU A 347 -17.85 -9.03 -4.64
CA GLU A 347 -18.64 -10.18 -5.14
C GLU A 347 -18.22 -10.54 -6.57
N ASN A 348 -18.07 -9.55 -7.45
CA ASN A 348 -17.61 -9.76 -8.82
C ASN A 348 -16.18 -10.28 -8.89
N ALA A 349 -15.28 -9.81 -8.03
CA ALA A 349 -13.92 -10.32 -7.98
C ALA A 349 -13.89 -11.82 -7.66
N VAL A 350 -14.67 -12.24 -6.67
CA VAL A 350 -14.79 -13.65 -6.27
C VAL A 350 -15.45 -14.48 -7.39
N LEU A 351 -16.54 -13.99 -7.97
CA LEU A 351 -17.22 -14.67 -9.07
C LEU A 351 -16.30 -14.88 -10.26
N ASN A 352 -15.58 -13.84 -10.68
CA ASN A 352 -14.66 -13.88 -11.81
C ASN A 352 -13.52 -14.87 -11.59
N ALA A 353 -12.90 -14.87 -10.40
CA ALA A 353 -11.81 -15.79 -10.07
C ALA A 353 -12.28 -17.25 -10.13
N ASN A 354 -13.46 -17.56 -9.57
CA ASN A 354 -14.02 -18.92 -9.63
C ASN A 354 -14.43 -19.31 -11.05
N TYR A 355 -14.99 -18.39 -11.84
CA TYR A 355 -15.28 -18.65 -13.25
C TYR A 355 -14.00 -19.01 -14.03
N VAL A 356 -12.93 -18.22 -13.86
CA VAL A 356 -11.64 -18.51 -14.51
C VAL A 356 -11.09 -19.85 -14.05
N LYS A 357 -11.13 -20.15 -12.75
CA LYS A 357 -10.70 -21.43 -12.18
C LYS A 357 -11.43 -22.61 -12.86
N GLU A 358 -12.75 -22.57 -12.97
CA GLU A 358 -13.53 -23.63 -13.59
C GLU A 358 -13.24 -23.77 -15.10
N ARG A 359 -13.00 -22.65 -15.81
CA ARG A 359 -12.62 -22.68 -17.22
C ARG A 359 -11.23 -23.26 -17.45
N LEU A 360 -10.32 -23.13 -16.48
CA LEU A 360 -8.95 -23.66 -16.55
C LEU A 360 -8.85 -25.13 -16.09
N ARG A 361 -9.80 -25.63 -15.34
CA ARG A 361 -9.83 -27.00 -14.78
C ARG A 361 -9.50 -28.11 -15.81
N PRO A 362 -9.97 -28.07 -17.06
CA PRO A 362 -9.62 -29.11 -18.05
C PRO A 362 -8.15 -29.10 -18.49
N TYR A 363 -7.41 -28.02 -18.22
CA TYR A 363 -6.07 -27.78 -18.77
C TYR A 363 -4.99 -27.74 -17.71
N TYR A 364 -5.34 -27.45 -16.46
CA TYR A 364 -4.40 -27.24 -15.36
C TYR A 364 -4.83 -28.01 -14.10
N GLN A 365 -3.84 -28.45 -13.34
CA GLN A 365 -4.07 -28.96 -12.01
C GLN A 365 -4.45 -27.82 -11.07
N ILE A 366 -5.48 -28.03 -10.25
CA ILE A 366 -5.95 -27.07 -9.23
C ILE A 366 -5.69 -27.73 -7.87
N PRO A 367 -4.57 -27.37 -7.19
CA PRO A 367 -4.16 -28.02 -5.95
C PRO A 367 -5.17 -27.86 -4.81
N TYR A 368 -5.84 -26.71 -4.76
CA TYR A 368 -6.82 -26.38 -3.73
C TYR A 368 -8.21 -26.21 -4.36
N ASP A 369 -8.90 -27.33 -4.57
CA ASP A 369 -10.22 -27.35 -5.23
C ASP A 369 -11.34 -26.95 -4.27
N ARG A 370 -11.34 -25.68 -3.87
CA ARG A 370 -12.41 -25.05 -3.11
C ARG A 370 -12.73 -23.66 -3.68
N ILE A 371 -13.82 -23.03 -3.21
CA ILE A 371 -14.12 -21.64 -3.60
C ILE A 371 -12.92 -20.77 -3.24
N CYS A 372 -12.35 -20.12 -4.27
CA CYS A 372 -11.32 -19.10 -4.10
C CYS A 372 -11.96 -17.72 -3.98
N MET A 373 -11.17 -16.78 -3.49
CA MET A 373 -11.61 -15.39 -3.32
C MET A 373 -11.32 -14.59 -4.59
N HIS A 374 -10.31 -13.76 -4.62
CA HIS A 374 -10.01 -12.84 -5.74
C HIS A 374 -9.08 -13.44 -6.80
N GLU A 375 -8.47 -14.57 -6.55
CA GLU A 375 -7.53 -15.26 -7.42
C GLU A 375 -7.53 -16.76 -7.16
N CYS A 376 -6.97 -17.55 -8.07
CA CYS A 376 -6.75 -18.99 -7.93
C CYS A 376 -5.34 -19.36 -8.40
N VAL A 377 -4.79 -20.43 -7.86
CA VAL A 377 -3.50 -21.02 -8.22
C VAL A 377 -3.71 -22.41 -8.79
#